data_05ad2f6a1a5198a56002ef4d36b3f5a0
#
_entry.id   05ad2f6a1a5198a56002ef4d36b3f5a0
#
_cell.length_a   1.000
_cell.length_b   1.000
_cell.length_c   1.000
_cell.angle_alpha   90.00
_cell.angle_beta   90.00
_cell.angle_gamma   90.00
#
_symmetry.space_group_name_H-M   'P 1'
#
loop_
_entity.id
_entity.type
_entity.pdbx_description
1 polymer ?
#
loop_
_entity_poly.entity_id
_entity_poly.type
_entity_poly.pdbx_seq_one_letter_code
_entity_poly.pdbx_strand_id
1 'polypeptide(L)'
;MITNLLAGMPTYAYWLIALGVLIVIAVIICLLLPFGLWFRALVSGAHISMARMIGMKFRQVDTQMIVNAYISARKAGLNISCNELEAHYMAGGDVNNVVDALISAHSAKIPLDVDTAKAIDLAGRDVHEAIKNSVKPKIIESGVIAAISKDGIELRVKVRVTVKTNISRLIGGAGEDTILARVGEGIVTTVGETDYRTVLEKPDLISKNVQNKNLDSGTAYEIISIDVADIDVGKNVGAQLQIDRAEADKKVAQAKAEEQKAKAEATEKEMLARTQEMRAQVV
;
A
#
# COMPACT_ATOMS: atom_id res chain seq x y z
N MET A 1 -53.09 44.92 -3.49
CA MET A 1 -52.40 46.01 -4.20
C MET A 1 -51.96 45.60 -5.62
N ILE A 2 -51.51 44.42 -5.86
CA ILE A 2 -51.09 43.89 -7.19
C ILE A 2 -52.30 43.70 -8.14
N THR A 3 -53.47 43.30 -7.62
CA THR A 3 -54.69 43.05 -8.39
C THR A 3 -55.29 44.32 -9.02
N ASN A 4 -55.13 45.48 -8.37
CA ASN A 4 -55.61 46.74 -8.89
C ASN A 4 -54.72 47.42 -9.93
N LEU A 5 -53.41 47.02 -10.01
CA LEU A 5 -52.48 47.48 -11.01
C LEU A 5 -52.70 46.77 -12.37
N LEU A 6 -53.24 45.57 -12.33
CA LEU A 6 -53.54 44.79 -13.53
C LEU A 6 -54.84 45.16 -14.20
N ALA A 7 -55.85 45.67 -13.46
CA ALA A 7 -57.20 45.97 -13.99
C ALA A 7 -57.28 47.12 -15.00
N GLY A 8 -56.23 47.93 -15.15
CA GLY A 8 -56.24 49.12 -16.10
C GLY A 8 -55.33 48.92 -17.32
N MET A 9 -54.69 47.70 -17.52
CA MET A 9 -53.78 47.49 -18.63
C MET A 9 -54.53 47.10 -19.92
N PRO A 10 -54.10 47.63 -21.08
CA PRO A 10 -54.63 47.16 -22.38
C PRO A 10 -54.33 45.66 -22.63
N THR A 11 -55.26 44.99 -23.30
CA THR A 11 -55.23 43.53 -23.56
C THR A 11 -53.89 43.04 -24.13
N TYR A 12 -53.23 43.83 -24.94
CA TYR A 12 -51.91 43.48 -25.45
C TYR A 12 -50.80 43.42 -24.35
N ALA A 13 -50.94 44.16 -23.26
CA ALA A 13 -49.97 44.15 -22.17
C ALA A 13 -49.97 42.80 -21.41
N TYR A 14 -51.14 42.14 -21.27
CA TYR A 14 -51.23 40.79 -20.70
C TYR A 14 -50.49 39.75 -21.56
N TRP A 15 -50.62 39.85 -22.91
CA TRP A 15 -49.92 38.98 -23.82
C TRP A 15 -48.39 39.19 -23.77
N LEU A 16 -47.92 40.43 -23.65
CA LEU A 16 -46.50 40.75 -23.48
C LEU A 16 -45.94 40.22 -22.16
N ILE A 17 -46.67 40.32 -21.06
CA ILE A 17 -46.29 39.78 -19.76
C ILE A 17 -46.24 38.24 -19.84
N ALA A 18 -47.26 37.60 -20.39
CA ALA A 18 -47.31 36.15 -20.58
C ALA A 18 -46.16 35.66 -21.43
N LEU A 19 -45.84 36.37 -22.52
CA LEU A 19 -44.70 36.08 -23.39
C LEU A 19 -43.36 36.22 -22.62
N GLY A 20 -43.22 37.29 -21.85
CA GLY A 20 -42.04 37.51 -20.99
C GLY A 20 -41.83 36.40 -19.96
N VAL A 21 -42.90 36.00 -19.26
CA VAL A 21 -42.86 34.86 -18.33
C VAL A 21 -42.52 33.57 -19.04
N LEU A 22 -43.07 33.30 -20.21
CA LEU A 22 -42.78 32.10 -21.01
C LEU A 22 -41.32 32.07 -21.46
N ILE A 23 -40.74 33.21 -21.87
CA ILE A 23 -39.33 33.33 -22.23
C ILE A 23 -38.44 33.06 -20.99
N VAL A 24 -38.75 33.63 -19.84
CA VAL A 24 -38.01 33.42 -18.58
C VAL A 24 -38.05 31.93 -18.21
N ILE A 25 -39.22 31.32 -18.26
CA ILE A 25 -39.35 29.86 -18.02
C ILE A 25 -38.52 29.04 -19.03
N ALA A 26 -38.57 29.39 -20.32
CA ALA A 26 -37.79 28.70 -21.35
C ALA A 26 -36.27 28.85 -21.12
N VAL A 27 -35.81 30.04 -20.70
CA VAL A 27 -34.41 30.28 -20.33
C VAL A 27 -34.01 29.46 -19.12
N ILE A 28 -34.84 29.44 -18.09
CA ILE A 28 -34.58 28.60 -16.88
C ILE A 28 -34.52 27.14 -17.24
N ILE A 29 -35.42 26.63 -18.05
CA ILE A 29 -35.42 25.26 -18.56
C ILE A 29 -34.14 24.98 -19.38
N CYS A 30 -33.74 25.91 -20.26
CA CYS A 30 -32.53 25.77 -21.08
C CYS A 30 -31.24 25.76 -20.23
N LEU A 31 -31.17 26.52 -19.14
CA LEU A 31 -30.05 26.53 -18.21
C LEU A 31 -30.01 25.28 -17.30
N LEU A 32 -31.16 24.70 -16.98
CA LEU A 32 -31.27 23.48 -16.17
C LEU A 32 -31.00 22.22 -16.97
N LEU A 33 -31.29 22.18 -18.26
CA LEU A 33 -31.15 20.99 -19.11
C LEU A 33 -29.77 20.96 -19.75
N PRO A 34 -28.98 19.87 -19.52
CA PRO A 34 -27.66 19.67 -20.14
C PRO A 34 -27.79 19.15 -21.57
N PHE A 35 -28.41 19.94 -22.48
CA PHE A 35 -28.67 19.53 -23.86
C PHE A 35 -27.42 19.07 -24.60
N GLY A 36 -26.28 19.76 -24.41
CA GLY A 36 -25.02 19.41 -25.05
C GLY A 36 -24.50 18.03 -24.65
N LEU A 37 -24.62 17.69 -23.37
CA LEU A 37 -24.23 16.38 -22.85
C LEU A 37 -25.16 15.27 -23.35
N TRP A 38 -26.46 15.52 -23.36
CA TRP A 38 -27.44 14.57 -23.86
C TRP A 38 -27.23 14.27 -25.34
N PHE A 39 -27.03 15.30 -26.17
CA PHE A 39 -26.75 15.12 -27.59
C PHE A 39 -25.47 14.34 -27.84
N ARG A 40 -24.40 14.63 -27.07
CA ARG A 40 -23.14 13.88 -27.14
C ARG A 40 -23.34 12.41 -26.77
N ALA A 41 -24.11 12.13 -25.73
CA ALA A 41 -24.43 10.77 -25.31
C ALA A 41 -25.23 10.05 -26.41
N LEU A 42 -26.24 10.70 -26.99
CA LEU A 42 -27.06 10.14 -28.06
C LEU A 42 -26.22 9.75 -29.28
N VAL A 43 -25.39 10.68 -29.80
CA VAL A 43 -24.51 10.45 -30.95
C VAL A 43 -23.47 9.36 -30.69
N SER A 44 -23.06 9.18 -29.41
CA SER A 44 -22.09 8.15 -29.00
C SER A 44 -22.73 6.78 -28.74
N GLY A 45 -24.04 6.61 -29.02
CA GLY A 45 -24.75 5.34 -28.74
C GLY A 45 -25.03 5.06 -27.27
N ALA A 46 -24.76 6.04 -26.40
CA ALA A 46 -25.02 5.95 -24.97
C ALA A 46 -26.42 6.52 -24.67
N HIS A 47 -27.43 5.65 -24.67
CA HIS A 47 -28.82 6.08 -24.49
C HIS A 47 -29.10 6.40 -23.01
N ILE A 48 -29.09 7.70 -22.66
CA ILE A 48 -29.44 8.22 -21.34
C ILE A 48 -30.66 9.12 -21.50
N SER A 49 -31.69 8.91 -20.65
CA SER A 49 -32.86 9.79 -20.68
C SER A 49 -32.54 11.17 -20.06
N MET A 50 -33.10 12.23 -20.63
CA MET A 50 -33.00 13.58 -20.08
C MET A 50 -33.44 13.66 -18.61
N ALA A 51 -34.54 12.98 -18.26
CA ALA A 51 -35.07 12.93 -16.90
C ALA A 51 -34.02 12.39 -15.90
N ARG A 52 -33.20 11.41 -16.31
CA ARG A 52 -32.13 10.88 -15.47
C ARG A 52 -31.01 11.90 -15.24
N MET A 53 -30.59 12.60 -16.29
CA MET A 53 -29.56 13.64 -16.15
C MET A 53 -30.00 14.77 -15.22
N ILE A 54 -31.28 15.16 -15.29
CA ILE A 54 -31.87 16.15 -14.38
C ILE A 54 -31.89 15.59 -12.96
N GLY A 55 -32.30 14.32 -12.79
CA GLY A 55 -32.29 13.64 -11.48
C GLY A 55 -30.91 13.59 -10.83
N MET A 56 -29.85 13.30 -11.60
CA MET A 56 -28.46 13.35 -11.11
C MET A 56 -28.08 14.76 -10.63
N LYS A 57 -28.46 15.80 -11.39
CA LYS A 57 -28.18 17.18 -11.01
C LYS A 57 -28.88 17.57 -9.69
N PHE A 58 -30.12 17.12 -9.47
CA PHE A 58 -30.82 17.34 -8.20
C PHE A 58 -30.18 16.59 -7.02
N ARG A 59 -29.57 15.43 -7.25
CA ARG A 59 -28.82 14.67 -6.23
C ARG A 59 -27.40 15.19 -6.03
N GLN A 60 -27.03 16.31 -6.67
CA GLN A 60 -25.69 16.90 -6.61
C GLN A 60 -24.58 15.98 -7.11
N VAL A 61 -24.92 15.07 -8.03
CA VAL A 61 -23.98 14.19 -8.69
C VAL A 61 -23.37 14.89 -9.90
N ASP A 62 -22.06 14.74 -10.10
CA ASP A 62 -21.41 15.29 -11.30
C ASP A 62 -21.88 14.54 -12.55
N THR A 63 -22.94 15.07 -13.15
CA THR A 63 -23.58 14.50 -14.33
C THR A 63 -22.60 14.45 -15.51
N GLN A 64 -21.69 15.43 -15.63
CA GLN A 64 -20.73 15.49 -16.72
C GLN A 64 -19.72 14.36 -16.64
N MET A 65 -19.19 14.10 -15.45
CA MET A 65 -18.25 13.01 -15.19
C MET A 65 -18.91 11.67 -15.51
N ILE A 66 -20.07 11.38 -14.94
CA ILE A 66 -20.75 10.08 -15.13
C ILE A 66 -21.12 9.84 -16.57
N VAL A 67 -21.66 10.84 -17.27
CA VAL A 67 -22.05 10.71 -18.69
C VAL A 67 -20.83 10.47 -19.57
N ASN A 68 -19.72 11.18 -19.33
CA ASN A 68 -18.49 10.97 -20.08
C ASN A 68 -17.89 9.58 -19.83
N ALA A 69 -17.84 9.13 -18.57
CA ALA A 69 -17.39 7.80 -18.20
C ALA A 69 -18.27 6.71 -18.85
N TYR A 70 -19.59 6.89 -18.81
CA TYR A 70 -20.54 5.98 -19.47
C TYR A 70 -20.34 5.93 -20.98
N ILE A 71 -20.14 7.08 -21.64
CA ILE A 71 -19.84 7.14 -23.08
C ILE A 71 -18.55 6.37 -23.39
N SER A 72 -17.49 6.56 -22.59
CA SER A 72 -16.21 5.87 -22.76
C SER A 72 -16.38 4.36 -22.62
N ALA A 73 -17.09 3.90 -21.58
CA ALA A 73 -17.39 2.49 -21.37
C ALA A 73 -18.16 1.88 -22.55
N ARG A 74 -19.20 2.56 -23.05
CA ARG A 74 -20.01 2.08 -24.18
C ARG A 74 -19.20 2.01 -25.48
N LYS A 75 -18.34 3.00 -25.76
CA LYS A 75 -17.43 2.99 -26.91
C LYS A 75 -16.41 1.85 -26.85
N ALA A 76 -15.98 1.48 -25.67
CA ALA A 76 -15.08 0.34 -25.46
C ALA A 76 -15.81 -1.02 -25.52
N GLY A 77 -17.13 -1.04 -25.72
CA GLY A 77 -17.92 -2.28 -25.79
C GLY A 77 -18.31 -2.88 -24.43
N LEU A 78 -18.10 -2.14 -23.34
CA LEU A 78 -18.46 -2.59 -21.99
C LEU A 78 -19.97 -2.45 -21.76
N ASN A 79 -20.55 -3.43 -21.12
CA ASN A 79 -21.98 -3.44 -20.77
C ASN A 79 -22.16 -3.02 -19.29
N ILE A 80 -21.93 -1.73 -19.02
CA ILE A 80 -22.12 -1.13 -17.70
C ILE A 80 -23.37 -0.26 -17.75
N SER A 81 -24.15 -0.20 -16.70
CA SER A 81 -25.30 0.70 -16.61
C SER A 81 -24.91 2.05 -16.01
N CYS A 82 -25.58 3.11 -16.47
CA CYS A 82 -25.38 4.45 -15.90
C CYS A 82 -25.75 4.50 -14.41
N ASN A 83 -26.70 3.66 -13.95
CA ASN A 83 -27.08 3.54 -12.53
C ASN A 83 -25.96 3.00 -11.67
N GLU A 84 -25.20 2.03 -12.16
CA GLU A 84 -24.08 1.45 -11.42
C GLU A 84 -22.96 2.48 -11.23
N LEU A 85 -22.68 3.30 -12.25
CA LEU A 85 -21.70 4.39 -12.15
C LEU A 85 -22.16 5.47 -11.17
N GLU A 86 -23.44 5.84 -11.22
CA GLU A 86 -24.03 6.82 -10.29
C GLU A 86 -23.98 6.29 -8.84
N ALA A 87 -24.36 5.04 -8.61
CA ALA A 87 -24.31 4.42 -7.28
C ALA A 87 -22.87 4.37 -6.74
N HIS A 88 -21.91 4.05 -7.59
CA HIS A 88 -20.49 4.04 -7.21
C HIS A 88 -19.97 5.43 -6.84
N TYR A 89 -20.34 6.46 -7.61
CA TYR A 89 -20.03 7.85 -7.29
C TYR A 89 -20.61 8.27 -5.94
N MET A 90 -21.88 7.94 -5.69
CA MET A 90 -22.54 8.24 -4.42
C MET A 90 -21.94 7.50 -3.23
N ALA A 91 -21.33 6.36 -3.46
CA ALA A 91 -20.57 5.60 -2.44
C ALA A 91 -19.18 6.20 -2.16
N GLY A 92 -18.78 7.27 -2.87
CA GLY A 92 -17.48 7.92 -2.71
C GLY A 92 -16.36 7.33 -3.55
N GLY A 93 -16.69 6.45 -4.52
CA GLY A 93 -15.70 5.85 -5.42
C GLY A 93 -15.31 6.75 -6.59
N ASP A 94 -14.16 6.47 -7.21
CA ASP A 94 -13.66 7.13 -8.41
C ASP A 94 -14.17 6.43 -9.67
N VAL A 95 -15.24 6.99 -10.26
CA VAL A 95 -15.88 6.46 -11.47
C VAL A 95 -14.93 6.42 -12.66
N ASN A 96 -14.06 7.43 -12.82
CA ASN A 96 -13.13 7.48 -13.95
C ASN A 96 -12.08 6.37 -13.83
N ASN A 97 -11.49 6.21 -12.64
CA ASN A 97 -10.51 5.16 -12.38
C ASN A 97 -11.08 3.76 -12.66
N VAL A 98 -12.29 3.48 -12.17
CA VAL A 98 -12.98 2.20 -12.39
C VAL A 98 -13.27 1.97 -13.87
N VAL A 99 -13.79 2.97 -14.60
CA VAL A 99 -14.11 2.82 -16.04
C VAL A 99 -12.85 2.65 -16.87
N ASP A 100 -11.79 3.43 -16.60
CA ASP A 100 -10.51 3.32 -17.32
C ASP A 100 -9.84 1.97 -17.05
N ALA A 101 -9.93 1.46 -15.82
CA ALA A 101 -9.47 0.12 -15.45
C ALA A 101 -10.24 -0.96 -16.21
N LEU A 102 -11.57 -0.88 -16.27
CA LEU A 102 -12.40 -1.84 -17.01
C LEU A 102 -12.13 -1.82 -18.51
N ILE A 103 -11.91 -0.65 -19.11
CA ILE A 103 -11.52 -0.49 -20.51
C ILE A 103 -10.15 -1.14 -20.76
N SER A 104 -9.21 -0.90 -19.87
CA SER A 104 -7.85 -1.47 -19.95
C SER A 104 -7.88 -2.99 -19.80
N ALA A 105 -8.65 -3.51 -18.82
CA ALA A 105 -8.84 -4.94 -18.62
C ALA A 105 -9.47 -5.61 -19.83
N HIS A 106 -10.53 -5.01 -20.40
CA HIS A 106 -11.19 -5.51 -21.59
C HIS A 106 -10.24 -5.57 -22.80
N SER A 107 -9.46 -4.51 -23.00
CA SER A 107 -8.47 -4.43 -24.07
C SER A 107 -7.34 -5.47 -23.91
N ALA A 108 -6.92 -5.73 -22.67
CA ALA A 108 -5.90 -6.73 -22.32
C ALA A 108 -6.47 -8.16 -22.22
N LYS A 109 -7.78 -8.37 -22.41
CA LYS A 109 -8.49 -9.64 -22.23
C LYS A 109 -8.34 -10.24 -20.82
N ILE A 110 -8.27 -9.37 -19.82
CA ILE A 110 -8.21 -9.76 -18.40
C ILE A 110 -9.65 -9.85 -17.88
N PRO A 111 -10.04 -10.96 -17.25
CA PRO A 111 -11.35 -11.08 -16.65
C PRO A 111 -11.44 -10.17 -15.41
N LEU A 112 -12.13 -9.03 -15.56
CA LEU A 112 -12.43 -8.11 -14.46
C LEU A 112 -13.93 -7.81 -14.51
N ASP A 113 -14.64 -8.21 -13.47
CA ASP A 113 -16.04 -7.89 -13.29
C ASP A 113 -16.23 -6.48 -12.74
N VAL A 114 -17.35 -5.84 -13.10
CA VAL A 114 -17.68 -4.46 -12.71
C VAL A 114 -17.79 -4.34 -11.18
N ASP A 115 -18.42 -5.33 -10.53
CA ASP A 115 -18.59 -5.30 -9.08
C ASP A 115 -17.26 -5.48 -8.35
N THR A 116 -16.38 -6.33 -8.87
CA THR A 116 -15.02 -6.49 -8.38
C THR A 116 -14.22 -5.20 -8.52
N ALA A 117 -14.28 -4.52 -9.68
CA ALA A 117 -13.61 -3.24 -9.89
C ALA A 117 -14.09 -2.16 -8.90
N LYS A 118 -15.40 -2.04 -8.69
CA LYS A 118 -15.99 -1.11 -7.71
C LYS A 118 -15.56 -1.45 -6.28
N ALA A 119 -15.51 -2.72 -5.92
CA ALA A 119 -15.10 -3.15 -4.58
C ALA A 119 -13.62 -2.85 -4.30
N ILE A 120 -12.74 -3.01 -5.30
CA ILE A 120 -11.31 -2.68 -5.19
C ILE A 120 -11.14 -1.17 -4.97
N ASP A 121 -11.84 -0.34 -5.74
CA ASP A 121 -11.78 1.13 -5.64
C ASP A 121 -12.30 1.62 -4.27
N LEU A 122 -13.45 1.11 -3.81
CA LEU A 122 -14.00 1.43 -2.50
C LEU A 122 -13.14 0.93 -1.33
N ALA A 123 -12.30 -0.08 -1.55
CA ALA A 123 -11.28 -0.51 -0.59
C ALA A 123 -10.04 0.43 -0.58
N GLY A 124 -10.06 1.53 -1.34
CA GLY A 124 -8.99 2.52 -1.40
C GLY A 124 -7.78 2.10 -2.23
N ARG A 125 -7.95 1.14 -3.15
CA ARG A 125 -6.88 0.69 -4.06
C ARG A 125 -7.11 1.21 -5.48
N ASP A 126 -6.04 1.61 -6.14
CA ASP A 126 -6.07 2.03 -7.54
C ASP A 126 -6.27 0.82 -8.47
N VAL A 127 -7.48 0.72 -9.03
CA VAL A 127 -7.88 -0.38 -9.92
C VAL A 127 -7.12 -0.30 -11.24
N HIS A 128 -6.93 0.91 -11.78
CA HIS A 128 -6.25 1.11 -13.06
C HIS A 128 -4.76 0.76 -12.96
N GLU A 129 -4.10 1.18 -11.88
CA GLU A 129 -2.71 0.79 -11.61
C GLU A 129 -2.58 -0.73 -11.41
N ALA A 130 -3.54 -1.35 -10.72
CA ALA A 130 -3.55 -2.80 -10.50
C ALA A 130 -3.63 -3.58 -11.83
N ILE A 131 -4.50 -3.16 -12.76
CA ILE A 131 -4.58 -3.76 -14.11
C ILE A 131 -3.28 -3.57 -14.86
N LYS A 132 -2.71 -2.37 -14.85
CA LYS A 132 -1.44 -2.08 -15.50
C LYS A 132 -0.31 -2.97 -14.98
N ASN A 133 -0.21 -3.13 -13.66
CA ASN A 133 0.79 -3.98 -13.00
C ASN A 133 0.50 -5.48 -13.15
N SER A 134 -0.72 -5.86 -13.49
CA SER A 134 -1.08 -7.23 -13.88
C SER A 134 -0.57 -7.59 -15.28
N VAL A 135 -0.53 -6.63 -16.19
CA VAL A 135 0.00 -6.82 -17.56
C VAL A 135 1.50 -6.61 -17.62
N LYS A 136 1.98 -5.54 -16.97
CA LYS A 136 3.39 -5.16 -16.93
C LYS A 136 3.90 -5.31 -15.49
N PRO A 137 4.74 -6.32 -15.21
CA PRO A 137 5.29 -6.50 -13.87
C PRO A 137 5.98 -5.25 -13.35
N LYS A 138 5.84 -5.01 -12.04
CA LYS A 138 6.47 -3.91 -11.32
C LYS A 138 7.70 -4.42 -10.58
N ILE A 139 8.75 -3.63 -10.54
CA ILE A 139 9.93 -3.90 -9.73
C ILE A 139 9.82 -3.11 -8.43
N ILE A 140 9.95 -3.82 -7.30
CA ILE A 140 9.98 -3.24 -5.96
C ILE A 140 11.39 -3.44 -5.42
N GLU A 141 12.02 -2.37 -4.94
CA GLU A 141 13.36 -2.43 -4.35
C GLU A 141 13.23 -2.54 -2.82
N SER A 142 13.99 -3.47 -2.23
CA SER A 142 14.12 -3.51 -0.78
C SER A 142 15.08 -2.40 -0.31
N GLY A 143 14.90 -1.93 0.93
CA GLY A 143 15.97 -1.24 1.63
C GLY A 143 17.18 -2.17 1.86
N VAL A 144 18.18 -1.66 2.58
CA VAL A 144 19.32 -2.50 3.01
C VAL A 144 18.85 -3.48 4.07
N ILE A 145 18.97 -4.76 3.81
CA ILE A 145 18.68 -5.85 4.73
C ILE A 145 19.99 -6.31 5.35
N ALA A 146 20.19 -6.06 6.65
CA ALA A 146 21.36 -6.52 7.38
C ALA A 146 21.09 -7.90 7.96
N ALA A 147 21.96 -8.88 7.65
CA ALA A 147 21.88 -10.25 8.15
C ALA A 147 23.28 -10.72 8.58
N ILE A 148 23.33 -11.59 9.60
CA ILE A 148 24.58 -12.17 10.08
C ILE A 148 24.70 -13.58 9.51
N SER A 149 25.80 -13.85 8.82
CA SER A 149 26.13 -15.17 8.27
C SER A 149 26.44 -16.18 9.39
N LYS A 150 26.47 -17.45 9.04
CA LYS A 150 26.84 -18.54 9.95
C LYS A 150 28.21 -18.33 10.62
N ASP A 151 29.14 -17.68 9.91
CA ASP A 151 30.49 -17.35 10.40
C ASP A 151 30.53 -16.11 11.30
N GLY A 152 29.39 -15.46 11.56
CA GLY A 152 29.31 -14.26 12.38
C GLY A 152 29.69 -12.96 11.67
N ILE A 153 29.72 -12.95 10.33
CA ILE A 153 29.99 -11.77 9.51
C ILE A 153 28.67 -11.13 9.09
N GLU A 154 28.52 -9.83 9.32
CA GLU A 154 27.39 -9.06 8.84
C GLU A 154 27.45 -8.91 7.33
N LEU A 155 26.36 -9.24 6.64
CA LEU A 155 26.14 -8.98 5.22
C LEU A 155 24.98 -7.99 5.08
N ARG A 156 25.15 -7.02 4.21
CA ARG A 156 24.15 -6.03 3.84
C ARG A 156 23.69 -6.29 2.43
N VAL A 157 22.46 -6.77 2.31
CA VAL A 157 21.90 -7.23 1.04
C VAL A 157 20.81 -6.28 0.59
N LYS A 158 20.84 -5.89 -0.69
CA LYS A 158 19.74 -5.21 -1.37
C LYS A 158 19.19 -6.12 -2.44
N VAL A 159 17.86 -6.21 -2.53
CA VAL A 159 17.20 -7.03 -3.54
C VAL A 159 16.16 -6.23 -4.32
N ARG A 160 15.93 -6.65 -5.56
CA ARG A 160 14.84 -6.23 -6.41
C ARG A 160 13.87 -7.39 -6.56
N VAL A 161 12.62 -7.12 -6.24
CA VAL A 161 11.56 -8.12 -6.34
C VAL A 161 10.66 -7.71 -7.50
N THR A 162 10.60 -8.54 -8.53
CA THR A 162 9.67 -8.34 -9.64
C THR A 162 8.35 -9.01 -9.29
N VAL A 163 7.30 -8.20 -9.21
CA VAL A 163 5.96 -8.65 -8.84
C VAL A 163 4.94 -8.35 -9.91
N LYS A 164 3.92 -9.18 -9.98
CA LYS A 164 2.75 -9.02 -10.82
C LYS A 164 1.52 -8.96 -9.94
N THR A 165 0.59 -8.05 -10.21
CA THR A 165 -0.65 -7.96 -9.44
C THR A 165 -1.58 -9.13 -9.80
N ASN A 166 -2.08 -9.81 -8.77
CA ASN A 166 -3.13 -10.81 -8.90
C ASN A 166 -4.48 -10.19 -8.52
N ILE A 167 -5.29 -9.89 -9.55
CA ILE A 167 -6.55 -9.16 -9.41
C ILE A 167 -7.52 -9.87 -8.49
N SER A 168 -7.61 -11.20 -8.56
CA SER A 168 -8.51 -11.99 -7.73
C SER A 168 -8.16 -11.96 -6.23
N ARG A 169 -6.90 -11.65 -5.89
CA ARG A 169 -6.42 -11.51 -4.51
C ARG A 169 -6.31 -10.05 -4.05
N LEU A 170 -6.68 -9.10 -4.90
CA LEU A 170 -6.53 -7.69 -4.59
C LEU A 170 -7.42 -7.26 -3.42
N ILE A 171 -8.63 -7.83 -3.33
CA ILE A 171 -9.53 -7.62 -2.19
C ILE A 171 -9.07 -8.51 -1.03
N GLY A 172 -8.66 -7.90 0.08
CA GLY A 172 -8.20 -8.60 1.28
C GLY A 172 -6.76 -9.13 1.26
N GLY A 173 -6.05 -9.06 0.13
CA GLY A 173 -4.63 -9.42 0.06
C GLY A 173 -3.73 -8.35 0.67
N ALA A 174 -2.60 -8.77 1.26
CA ALA A 174 -1.62 -7.84 1.81
C ALA A 174 -0.87 -7.06 0.71
N GLY A 175 -0.35 -5.89 1.05
CA GLY A 175 0.35 -4.97 0.14
C GLY A 175 1.82 -5.33 -0.12
N GLU A 176 2.50 -4.41 -0.81
CA GLU A 176 3.93 -4.52 -1.19
C GLU A 176 4.85 -4.63 0.03
N ASP A 177 4.56 -3.88 1.10
CA ASP A 177 5.35 -3.89 2.34
C ASP A 177 5.42 -5.28 2.96
N THR A 178 4.33 -6.06 2.87
CA THR A 178 4.28 -7.42 3.39
C THR A 178 5.18 -8.36 2.58
N ILE A 179 5.26 -8.18 1.26
CA ILE A 179 6.17 -8.95 0.41
C ILE A 179 7.61 -8.63 0.78
N LEU A 180 7.95 -7.32 0.87
CA LEU A 180 9.28 -6.89 1.25
C LEU A 180 9.71 -7.41 2.63
N ALA A 181 8.80 -7.39 3.61
CA ALA A 181 9.06 -7.94 4.95
C ALA A 181 9.34 -9.45 4.90
N ARG A 182 8.53 -10.24 4.18
CA ARG A 182 8.72 -11.69 4.04
C ARG A 182 9.98 -12.04 3.25
N VAL A 183 10.27 -11.30 2.19
CA VAL A 183 11.51 -11.46 1.42
C VAL A 183 12.71 -11.15 2.32
N GLY A 184 12.63 -10.08 3.12
CA GLY A 184 13.65 -9.73 4.11
C GLY A 184 13.88 -10.86 5.11
N GLU A 185 12.83 -11.43 5.69
CA GLU A 185 12.90 -12.60 6.58
C GLU A 185 13.55 -13.81 5.87
N GLY A 186 13.14 -14.07 4.63
CA GLY A 186 13.72 -15.14 3.83
C GLY A 186 15.22 -14.97 3.59
N ILE A 187 15.67 -13.73 3.34
CA ILE A 187 17.09 -13.40 3.16
C ILE A 187 17.85 -13.58 4.47
N VAL A 188 17.35 -13.01 5.57
CA VAL A 188 17.99 -13.13 6.89
C VAL A 188 18.17 -14.59 7.27
N THR A 189 17.15 -15.43 7.04
CA THR A 189 17.24 -16.87 7.30
C THR A 189 18.29 -17.55 6.42
N THR A 190 18.26 -17.29 5.10
CA THR A 190 19.18 -17.91 4.15
C THR A 190 20.63 -17.51 4.41
N VAL A 191 20.88 -16.24 4.71
CA VAL A 191 22.21 -15.74 5.06
C VAL A 191 22.69 -16.35 6.37
N GLY A 192 21.80 -16.45 7.39
CA GLY A 192 22.13 -17.03 8.70
C GLY A 192 22.50 -18.52 8.66
N GLU A 193 22.00 -19.25 7.68
CA GLU A 193 22.30 -20.67 7.47
C GLU A 193 23.54 -20.90 6.61
N THR A 194 24.06 -19.85 5.93
CA THR A 194 25.11 -19.97 4.90
C THR A 194 26.37 -19.21 5.34
N ASP A 195 27.53 -19.72 4.94
CA ASP A 195 28.81 -19.03 5.14
C ASP A 195 28.92 -17.81 4.22
N TYR A 196 29.49 -16.70 4.72
CA TYR A 196 29.57 -15.44 3.97
C TYR A 196 30.24 -15.59 2.60
N ARG A 197 31.26 -16.45 2.47
CA ARG A 197 31.97 -16.69 1.21
C ARG A 197 31.05 -17.31 0.17
N THR A 198 30.27 -18.29 0.58
CA THR A 198 29.30 -18.97 -0.30
C THR A 198 28.22 -18.00 -0.79
N VAL A 199 27.77 -17.09 0.08
CA VAL A 199 26.79 -16.05 -0.28
C VAL A 199 27.35 -15.09 -1.32
N LEU A 200 28.64 -14.68 -1.17
CA LEU A 200 29.31 -13.77 -2.11
C LEU A 200 29.63 -14.46 -3.45
N GLU A 201 30.04 -15.72 -3.41
CA GLU A 201 30.37 -16.50 -4.62
C GLU A 201 29.11 -16.85 -5.43
N LYS A 202 27.99 -17.09 -4.76
CA LYS A 202 26.75 -17.58 -5.37
C LYS A 202 25.52 -16.83 -4.85
N PRO A 203 25.34 -15.55 -5.20
CA PRO A 203 24.18 -14.76 -4.79
C PRO A 203 22.83 -15.39 -5.17
N ASP A 204 22.81 -16.14 -6.29
CA ASP A 204 21.63 -16.86 -6.76
C ASP A 204 21.03 -17.85 -5.76
N LEU A 205 21.84 -18.32 -4.79
CA LEU A 205 21.35 -19.21 -3.73
C LEU A 205 20.30 -18.49 -2.87
N ILE A 206 20.52 -17.20 -2.58
CA ILE A 206 19.56 -16.40 -1.83
C ILE A 206 18.26 -16.32 -2.61
N SER A 207 18.33 -15.90 -3.89
CA SER A 207 17.16 -15.74 -4.76
C SER A 207 16.33 -17.02 -4.84
N LYS A 208 16.98 -18.16 -5.09
CA LYS A 208 16.32 -19.47 -5.20
C LYS A 208 15.68 -19.94 -3.89
N ASN A 209 16.42 -19.82 -2.78
CA ASN A 209 15.92 -20.26 -1.48
C ASN A 209 14.74 -19.41 -1.00
N VAL A 210 14.79 -18.11 -1.25
CA VAL A 210 13.73 -17.19 -0.88
C VAL A 210 12.50 -17.41 -1.77
N GLN A 211 12.68 -17.59 -3.06
CA GLN A 211 11.58 -17.85 -4.01
C GLN A 211 10.82 -19.15 -3.70
N ASN A 212 11.52 -20.19 -3.26
CA ASN A 212 10.92 -21.49 -2.92
C ASN A 212 10.02 -21.46 -1.66
N LYS A 213 10.02 -20.36 -0.90
CA LYS A 213 9.24 -20.23 0.36
C LYS A 213 7.78 -19.78 0.17
N ASN A 214 7.29 -19.64 -1.08
CA ASN A 214 5.92 -19.19 -1.38
C ASN A 214 5.51 -17.93 -0.60
N LEU A 215 6.35 -16.92 -0.63
CA LEU A 215 6.20 -15.69 0.17
C LEU A 215 5.02 -14.79 -0.27
N ASP A 216 4.48 -15.04 -1.45
CA ASP A 216 3.32 -14.36 -2.04
C ASP A 216 1.97 -14.84 -1.50
N SER A 217 1.95 -15.90 -0.71
CA SER A 217 0.72 -16.45 -0.13
C SER A 217 -0.03 -15.41 0.70
N GLY A 218 -1.33 -15.19 0.41
CA GLY A 218 -2.15 -14.19 1.10
C GLY A 218 -1.82 -12.73 0.78
N THR A 219 -1.04 -12.47 -0.28
CA THR A 219 -0.78 -11.13 -0.79
C THR A 219 -1.55 -10.86 -2.08
N ALA A 220 -1.71 -9.58 -2.43
CA ALA A 220 -2.31 -9.14 -3.68
C ALA A 220 -1.38 -9.32 -4.90
N TYR A 221 -0.18 -9.83 -4.69
CA TYR A 221 0.87 -9.93 -5.71
C TYR A 221 1.35 -11.36 -5.85
N GLU A 222 1.91 -11.64 -7.02
CA GLU A 222 2.63 -12.86 -7.36
C GLU A 222 4.10 -12.50 -7.62
N ILE A 223 5.03 -13.18 -6.98
CA ILE A 223 6.47 -12.94 -7.16
C ILE A 223 6.94 -13.67 -8.40
N ILE A 224 7.48 -12.93 -9.38
CA ILE A 224 8.04 -13.48 -10.61
C ILE A 224 9.52 -13.81 -10.41
N SER A 225 10.29 -12.85 -9.89
CA SER A 225 11.72 -13.05 -9.59
C SER A 225 12.13 -12.25 -8.36
N ILE A 226 13.19 -12.74 -7.72
CA ILE A 226 13.89 -12.05 -6.65
C ILE A 226 15.35 -12.00 -7.08
N ASP A 227 15.84 -10.79 -7.33
CA ASP A 227 17.20 -10.59 -7.85
C ASP A 227 18.02 -9.82 -6.82
N VAL A 228 19.20 -10.36 -6.49
CA VAL A 228 20.12 -9.66 -5.60
C VAL A 228 20.76 -8.52 -6.37
N ALA A 229 20.54 -7.30 -5.89
CA ALA A 229 21.04 -6.08 -6.54
C ALA A 229 22.44 -5.73 -6.06
N ASP A 230 22.71 -5.94 -4.75
CA ASP A 230 23.97 -5.59 -4.12
C ASP A 230 24.19 -6.38 -2.83
N ILE A 231 25.47 -6.73 -2.54
CA ILE A 231 25.88 -7.38 -1.30
C ILE A 231 27.15 -6.73 -0.80
N ASP A 232 27.06 -6.03 0.34
CA ASP A 232 28.18 -5.46 1.05
C ASP A 232 28.55 -6.32 2.26
N VAL A 233 29.86 -6.41 2.55
CA VAL A 233 30.37 -7.06 3.75
C VAL A 233 30.50 -6.02 4.87
N GLY A 234 29.80 -6.24 5.97
CA GLY A 234 29.84 -5.41 7.15
C GLY A 234 30.89 -5.84 8.18
N LYS A 235 30.57 -5.72 9.45
CA LYS A 235 31.47 -6.00 10.56
C LYS A 235 31.52 -7.51 10.86
N ASN A 236 32.66 -7.95 11.40
CA ASN A 236 32.77 -9.29 11.97
C ASN A 236 32.22 -9.28 13.42
N VAL A 237 30.92 -9.50 13.54
CA VAL A 237 30.19 -9.51 14.82
C VAL A 237 30.62 -10.71 15.67
N GLY A 238 30.95 -11.84 15.04
CA GLY A 238 31.42 -13.04 15.72
C GLY A 238 32.75 -12.81 16.45
N ALA A 239 33.71 -12.18 15.79
CA ALA A 239 34.99 -11.83 16.41
C ALA A 239 34.83 -10.81 17.54
N GLN A 240 33.98 -9.78 17.33
CA GLN A 240 33.71 -8.80 18.38
C GLN A 240 33.10 -9.44 19.62
N LEU A 241 32.12 -10.35 19.44
CA LEU A 241 31.50 -11.06 20.55
C LEU A 241 32.50 -11.95 21.33
N GLN A 242 33.46 -12.56 20.63
CA GLN A 242 34.53 -13.32 21.29
C GLN A 242 35.47 -12.43 22.13
N ILE A 243 35.82 -11.25 21.61
CA ILE A 243 36.60 -10.24 22.34
C ILE A 243 35.86 -9.79 23.59
N ASP A 244 34.59 -9.44 23.44
CA ASP A 244 33.75 -8.96 24.56
C ASP A 244 33.59 -10.04 25.64
N ARG A 245 33.45 -11.32 25.25
CA ARG A 245 33.43 -12.47 26.18
C ARG A 245 34.76 -12.64 26.89
N ALA A 246 35.87 -12.59 26.18
CA ALA A 246 37.19 -12.71 26.79
C ALA A 246 37.48 -11.56 27.78
N GLU A 247 37.04 -10.34 27.48
CA GLU A 247 37.15 -9.21 28.40
C GLU A 247 36.26 -9.40 29.64
N ALA A 248 35.04 -9.89 29.47
CA ALA A 248 34.12 -10.20 30.56
C ALA A 248 34.71 -11.28 31.48
N ASP A 249 35.22 -12.37 30.88
CA ASP A 249 35.87 -13.46 31.65
C ASP A 249 37.11 -12.98 32.42
N LYS A 250 37.92 -12.11 31.78
CA LYS A 250 39.07 -11.47 32.45
C LYS A 250 38.63 -10.63 33.66
N LYS A 251 37.59 -9.81 33.52
CA LYS A 251 37.04 -9.01 34.63
C LYS A 251 36.50 -9.87 35.75
N VAL A 252 35.79 -10.96 35.41
CA VAL A 252 35.32 -11.93 36.44
C VAL A 252 36.49 -12.63 37.15
N ALA A 253 37.52 -13.04 36.41
CA ALA A 253 38.73 -13.63 37.00
C ALA A 253 39.48 -12.64 37.94
N GLN A 254 39.58 -11.37 37.50
CA GLN A 254 40.19 -10.33 38.33
C GLN A 254 39.39 -10.08 39.63
N ALA A 255 38.08 -9.94 39.53
CA ALA A 255 37.20 -9.75 40.71
C ALA A 255 37.31 -10.92 41.69
N LYS A 256 37.36 -12.16 41.20
CA LYS A 256 37.58 -13.35 42.02
C LYS A 256 38.94 -13.36 42.69
N ALA A 257 40.01 -12.97 42.00
CA ALA A 257 41.36 -12.85 42.57
C ALA A 257 41.43 -11.77 43.66
N GLU A 258 40.77 -10.61 43.43
CA GLU A 258 40.68 -9.55 44.46
C GLU A 258 39.87 -10.00 45.68
N GLU A 259 38.77 -10.71 45.49
CA GLU A 259 37.98 -11.29 46.57
C GLU A 259 38.79 -12.31 47.38
N GLN A 260 39.52 -13.21 46.72
CA GLN A 260 40.40 -14.17 47.40
C GLN A 260 41.53 -13.47 48.18
N LYS A 261 42.13 -12.44 47.59
CA LYS A 261 43.15 -11.63 48.28
C LYS A 261 42.60 -10.91 49.48
N ALA A 262 41.43 -10.30 49.39
CA ALA A 262 40.76 -9.65 50.52
C ALA A 262 40.37 -10.64 51.61
N LYS A 263 39.92 -11.85 51.25
CA LYS A 263 39.66 -12.92 52.23
C LYS A 263 40.95 -13.42 52.94
N ALA A 264 42.05 -13.57 52.19
CA ALA A 264 43.34 -13.96 52.74
C ALA A 264 43.87 -12.88 53.71
N GLU A 265 43.81 -11.61 53.34
CA GLU A 265 44.21 -10.49 54.24
C GLU A 265 43.32 -10.40 55.49
N ALA A 266 42.00 -10.65 55.35
CA ALA A 266 41.08 -10.69 56.47
C ALA A 266 41.40 -11.84 57.47
N THR A 267 41.67 -13.06 56.94
CA THR A 267 42.08 -14.21 57.73
C THR A 267 43.41 -14.02 58.38
N GLU A 268 44.38 -13.38 57.71
CA GLU A 268 45.69 -13.04 58.37
C GLU A 268 45.54 -12.06 59.50
N LYS A 269 44.74 -11.02 59.34
CA LYS A 269 44.44 -10.07 60.44
C LYS A 269 43.74 -10.71 61.64
N GLU A 270 42.79 -11.61 61.35
CA GLU A 270 42.09 -12.37 62.42
C GLU A 270 43.03 -13.29 63.17
N MET A 271 43.93 -13.97 62.48
CA MET A 271 44.98 -14.80 63.10
C MET A 271 45.95 -13.99 63.96
N LEU A 272 46.36 -12.82 63.46
CA LEU A 272 47.22 -11.88 64.28
C LEU A 272 46.50 -11.39 65.50
N ALA A 273 45.24 -11.01 65.43
CA ALA A 273 44.41 -10.58 66.53
C ALA A 273 44.30 -11.71 67.62
N ARG A 274 43.98 -12.94 67.20
CA ARG A 274 43.91 -14.09 68.07
C ARG A 274 45.26 -14.40 68.77
N THR A 275 46.37 -14.23 68.06
CA THR A 275 47.71 -14.43 68.58
C THR A 275 48.06 -13.36 69.68
N GLN A 276 47.62 -12.12 69.47
CA GLN A 276 47.77 -11.05 70.42
C GLN A 276 46.92 -11.27 71.72
N GLU A 277 45.66 -11.70 71.49
CA GLU A 277 44.78 -12.06 72.67
C GLU A 277 45.36 -13.21 73.49
N MET A 278 45.85 -14.27 72.87
CA MET A 278 46.49 -15.36 73.55
C MET A 278 47.76 -14.93 74.34
N ARG A 279 48.56 -14.01 73.77
CA ARG A 279 49.72 -13.44 74.46
C ARG A 279 49.33 -12.59 75.69
N ALA A 280 48.23 -11.86 75.59
CA ALA A 280 47.68 -11.03 76.67
C ALA A 280 47.08 -11.87 77.84
N GLN A 281 46.64 -13.11 77.58
CA GLN A 281 46.11 -14.02 78.61
C GLN A 281 47.18 -14.84 79.34
N VAL A 282 48.43 -14.84 78.86
CA VAL A 282 49.57 -15.60 79.46
C VAL A 282 50.46 -14.73 80.34
N VAL A 283 50.20 -13.42 80.48
CA VAL A 283 50.83 -12.51 81.40
C VAL A 283 49.88 -12.28 82.59
#